data_3b9aa71669600c15ea19a7770f978012
#
_entry.id   3b9aa71669600c15ea19a7770f978012
#
_cell.length_a   1.000
_cell.length_b   1.000
_cell.length_c   1.000
_cell.angle_alpha   90.00
_cell.angle_beta   90.00
_cell.angle_gamma   90.00
#
_symmetry.space_group_name_H-M   'P 1'
#
loop_
_entity.id
_entity.type
_entity.pdbx_description
1 polymer ?
#
loop_
_entity_poly.entity_id
_entity_poly.type
_entity_poly.pdbx_seq_one_letter_code
_entity_poly.pdbx_strand_id
1 'polypeptide(L)'
;MDIAKRERAALIRQRAIKAVTYFLLTVWAITVLFPFYWMLLSSVKSYSAYSSEFVPKLYTLAPTIQNYLDAFTAVPLSGYFVNTLIFTLATTAIMLVVTVLAAFAFARLDFPGKDLIFTLFLALMMIPNELVVITNFVTATNLDLRNTFAGLILPSVTSVFYIYLLRENFAQIPDELYYAAKVDGTSDLKYLWKVMIPMCRPTIITVTILKVIECWNSYVWPRLITDDQAYFLVSNGIQEIRENGFGRENIPAMMAAVCVISAPLIVLFLIFRKKIMAGVSRGGMKG
;
A
#
# COMPACT_ATOMS: atom_id res chain seq x y z
N MET A 1 -29.36 -37.97 33.66
CA MET A 1 -30.28 -37.05 32.89
C MET A 1 -29.78 -35.61 32.81
N ASP A 2 -28.85 -35.18 33.65
CA ASP A 2 -28.38 -33.78 33.71
C ASP A 2 -27.26 -33.45 32.71
N ILE A 3 -26.38 -34.39 32.40
CA ILE A 3 -25.21 -34.19 31.52
C ILE A 3 -25.65 -33.91 30.07
N ALA A 4 -26.58 -34.70 29.54
CA ALA A 4 -27.12 -34.58 28.19
C ALA A 4 -27.92 -33.25 27.99
N LYS A 5 -28.55 -32.73 29.06
CA LYS A 5 -29.22 -31.42 29.02
C LYS A 5 -28.18 -30.27 28.99
N ARG A 6 -27.11 -30.39 29.75
CA ARG A 6 -26.00 -29.41 29.77
C ARG A 6 -25.27 -29.37 28.43
N GLU A 7 -25.00 -30.51 27.82
CA GLU A 7 -24.38 -30.60 26.49
C GLU A 7 -25.26 -29.97 25.41
N ARG A 8 -26.59 -30.27 25.42
CA ARG A 8 -27.54 -29.65 24.48
C ARG A 8 -27.61 -28.12 24.67
N ALA A 9 -27.66 -27.65 25.91
CA ALA A 9 -27.66 -26.21 26.20
C ALA A 9 -26.35 -25.52 25.74
N ALA A 10 -25.19 -26.16 25.94
CA ALA A 10 -23.92 -25.69 25.46
C ALA A 10 -23.85 -25.62 23.91
N LEU A 11 -24.36 -26.65 23.22
CA LEU A 11 -24.45 -26.67 21.76
C LEU A 11 -25.38 -25.58 21.21
N ILE A 12 -26.53 -25.38 21.85
CA ILE A 12 -27.48 -24.31 21.45
C ILE A 12 -26.85 -22.95 21.64
N ARG A 13 -26.19 -22.69 22.81
CA ARG A 13 -25.47 -21.47 23.09
C ARG A 13 -24.35 -21.21 22.05
N GLN A 14 -23.57 -22.25 21.73
CA GLN A 14 -22.51 -22.15 20.73
C GLN A 14 -23.04 -21.83 19.34
N ARG A 15 -24.17 -22.46 18.94
CA ARG A 15 -24.83 -22.15 17.65
C ARG A 15 -25.39 -20.73 17.65
N ALA A 16 -26.01 -20.28 18.74
CA ALA A 16 -26.52 -18.91 18.85
C ALA A 16 -25.38 -17.88 18.78
N ILE A 17 -24.27 -18.10 19.49
CA ILE A 17 -23.08 -17.22 19.40
C ILE A 17 -22.55 -17.18 17.96
N LYS A 18 -22.40 -18.35 17.30
CA LYS A 18 -21.97 -18.39 15.90
C LYS A 18 -22.93 -17.63 14.99
N ALA A 19 -24.24 -17.82 15.15
CA ALA A 19 -25.24 -17.13 14.33
C ALA A 19 -25.15 -15.60 14.51
N VAL A 20 -25.05 -15.10 15.73
CA VAL A 20 -24.87 -13.68 16.02
C VAL A 20 -23.55 -13.17 15.44
N THR A 21 -22.44 -13.91 15.61
CA THR A 21 -21.14 -13.54 15.04
C THR A 21 -21.21 -13.43 13.52
N TYR A 22 -21.77 -14.44 12.83
CA TYR A 22 -21.91 -14.39 11.37
C TYR A 22 -22.86 -13.28 10.91
N PHE A 23 -23.93 -13.02 11.63
CA PHE A 23 -24.82 -11.89 11.33
C PHE A 23 -24.08 -10.55 11.40
N LEU A 24 -23.35 -10.31 12.50
CA LEU A 24 -22.55 -9.08 12.67
C LEU A 24 -21.48 -8.94 11.59
N LEU A 25 -20.75 -10.04 11.29
CA LEU A 25 -19.75 -10.05 10.23
C LEU A 25 -20.37 -9.80 8.84
N THR A 26 -21.57 -10.30 8.57
CA THR A 26 -22.28 -10.07 7.30
C THR A 26 -22.69 -8.60 7.18
N VAL A 27 -23.29 -8.02 8.23
CA VAL A 27 -23.66 -6.60 8.25
C VAL A 27 -22.43 -5.74 8.03
N TRP A 28 -21.34 -6.03 8.75
CA TRP A 28 -20.06 -5.31 8.57
C TRP A 28 -19.51 -5.44 7.16
N ALA A 29 -19.53 -6.65 6.59
CA ALA A 29 -19.07 -6.90 5.21
C ALA A 29 -19.91 -6.10 4.19
N ILE A 30 -21.24 -6.08 4.32
CA ILE A 30 -22.11 -5.28 3.46
C ILE A 30 -21.78 -3.80 3.57
N THR A 31 -21.61 -3.28 4.78
CA THR A 31 -21.25 -1.86 5.01
C THR A 31 -19.94 -1.49 4.36
N VAL A 32 -18.92 -2.35 4.46
CA VAL A 32 -17.59 -2.13 3.84
C VAL A 32 -17.65 -2.25 2.32
N LEU A 33 -18.44 -3.17 1.78
CA LEU A 33 -18.54 -3.41 0.34
C LEU A 33 -19.46 -2.40 -0.37
N PHE A 34 -20.38 -1.77 0.35
CA PHE A 34 -21.36 -0.84 -0.24
C PHE A 34 -20.74 0.32 -1.02
N PRO A 35 -19.70 1.04 -0.51
CA PRO A 35 -19.07 2.11 -1.28
C PRO A 35 -18.48 1.64 -2.61
N PHE A 36 -17.87 0.45 -2.64
CA PHE A 36 -17.32 -0.13 -3.87
C PHE A 36 -18.41 -0.54 -4.84
N TYR A 37 -19.49 -1.15 -4.34
CA TYR A 37 -20.68 -1.42 -5.16
C TYR A 37 -21.24 -0.14 -5.76
N TRP A 38 -21.39 0.91 -4.94
CA TRP A 38 -21.89 2.21 -5.39
C TRP A 38 -20.99 2.86 -6.45
N MET A 39 -19.68 2.79 -6.26
CA MET A 39 -18.69 3.27 -7.21
C MET A 39 -18.84 2.55 -8.57
N LEU A 40 -18.87 1.21 -8.56
CA LEU A 40 -19.04 0.39 -9.76
C LEU A 40 -20.39 0.65 -10.43
N LEU A 41 -21.48 0.72 -9.68
CA LEU A 41 -22.80 1.00 -10.20
C LEU A 41 -22.86 2.41 -10.85
N SER A 42 -22.33 3.41 -10.15
CA SER A 42 -22.33 4.79 -10.64
C SER A 42 -21.47 4.94 -11.89
N SER A 43 -20.34 4.23 -11.99
CA SER A 43 -19.45 4.28 -13.15
C SER A 43 -20.07 3.81 -14.45
N VAL A 44 -21.13 2.99 -14.38
CA VAL A 44 -21.85 2.49 -15.58
C VAL A 44 -23.18 3.18 -15.80
N LYS A 45 -23.61 4.13 -14.98
CA LYS A 45 -24.80 4.96 -15.22
C LYS A 45 -24.47 6.09 -16.19
N SER A 46 -25.34 6.37 -17.14
CA SER A 46 -25.22 7.60 -17.95
C SER A 46 -25.41 8.84 -17.07
N TYR A 47 -24.79 9.96 -17.44
CA TYR A 47 -24.94 11.23 -16.71
C TYR A 47 -26.39 11.65 -16.58
N SER A 48 -27.19 11.54 -17.66
CA SER A 48 -28.62 11.86 -17.67
C SER A 48 -29.44 10.99 -16.71
N ALA A 49 -29.16 9.69 -16.67
CA ALA A 49 -29.82 8.79 -15.74
C ALA A 49 -29.44 9.08 -14.29
N TYR A 50 -28.17 9.35 -14.03
CA TYR A 50 -27.68 9.67 -12.68
C TYR A 50 -28.25 10.98 -12.16
N SER A 51 -28.24 12.06 -12.97
CA SER A 51 -28.70 13.39 -12.59
C SER A 51 -30.24 13.51 -12.47
N SER A 52 -30.99 12.65 -13.14
CA SER A 52 -32.46 12.62 -13.06
C SER A 52 -32.99 11.84 -11.83
N GLU A 53 -32.14 11.10 -11.14
CA GLU A 53 -32.54 10.30 -9.96
C GLU A 53 -32.63 11.20 -8.72
N PHE A 54 -33.86 11.60 -8.33
CA PHE A 54 -34.09 12.30 -7.06
C PHE A 54 -33.72 11.42 -5.85
N VAL A 55 -34.07 10.13 -5.91
CA VAL A 55 -33.61 9.11 -4.96
C VAL A 55 -32.66 8.17 -5.70
N PRO A 56 -31.41 8.04 -5.23
CA PRO A 56 -30.44 7.19 -5.90
C PRO A 56 -30.88 5.72 -5.99
N LYS A 57 -30.99 5.19 -7.21
CA LYS A 57 -31.36 3.80 -7.45
C LYS A 57 -30.14 2.88 -7.29
N LEU A 58 -30.35 1.75 -6.62
CA LEU A 58 -29.32 0.71 -6.42
C LEU A 58 -29.13 -0.20 -7.66
N TYR A 59 -29.62 0.22 -8.84
CA TYR A 59 -29.49 -0.53 -10.10
C TYR A 59 -29.52 0.43 -11.28
N THR A 60 -29.14 -0.06 -12.45
CA THR A 60 -29.33 0.64 -13.72
C THR A 60 -29.88 -0.32 -14.78
N LEU A 61 -30.83 0.15 -15.61
CA LEU A 61 -31.42 -0.63 -16.70
C LEU A 61 -30.73 -0.36 -18.06
N ALA A 62 -29.93 0.70 -18.13
CA ALA A 62 -29.19 1.10 -19.34
C ALA A 62 -27.72 1.36 -18.96
N PRO A 63 -26.92 0.30 -18.70
CA PRO A 63 -25.50 0.49 -18.40
C PRO A 63 -24.75 1.01 -19.63
N THR A 64 -23.79 1.88 -19.40
CA THR A 64 -22.92 2.46 -20.45
C THR A 64 -21.45 2.33 -20.06
N ILE A 65 -20.58 2.15 -21.06
CA ILE A 65 -19.12 2.20 -20.90
C ILE A 65 -18.56 3.58 -21.27
N GLN A 66 -19.41 4.51 -21.72
CA GLN A 66 -18.98 5.83 -22.19
C GLN A 66 -18.20 6.59 -21.13
N ASN A 67 -18.59 6.50 -19.86
CA ASN A 67 -17.87 7.14 -18.75
C ASN A 67 -16.40 6.71 -18.64
N TYR A 68 -16.10 5.44 -18.98
CA TYR A 68 -14.72 4.95 -19.00
C TYR A 68 -13.92 5.53 -20.17
N LEU A 69 -14.53 5.63 -21.35
CA LEU A 69 -13.90 6.27 -22.52
C LEU A 69 -13.65 7.75 -22.25
N ASP A 70 -14.64 8.43 -21.69
CA ASP A 70 -14.55 9.83 -21.32
C ASP A 70 -13.42 10.07 -20.30
N ALA A 71 -13.24 9.18 -19.32
CA ALA A 71 -12.16 9.30 -18.32
C ALA A 71 -10.76 9.29 -18.97
N PHE A 72 -10.55 8.53 -20.06
CA PHE A 72 -9.28 8.49 -20.78
C PHE A 72 -9.08 9.66 -21.76
N THR A 73 -10.16 10.32 -22.16
CA THR A 73 -10.10 11.46 -23.09
C THR A 73 -10.03 12.81 -22.38
N ALA A 74 -10.54 12.88 -21.14
CA ALA A 74 -10.56 14.11 -20.36
C ALA A 74 -9.18 14.59 -19.92
N VAL A 75 -8.29 13.66 -19.62
CA VAL A 75 -6.90 13.90 -19.19
C VAL A 75 -6.00 12.80 -19.77
N PRO A 76 -4.67 13.00 -19.87
CA PRO A 76 -3.74 11.99 -20.37
C PRO A 76 -3.52 10.87 -19.34
N LEU A 77 -4.62 10.19 -18.93
CA LEU A 77 -4.64 9.20 -17.86
C LEU A 77 -3.66 8.05 -18.08
N SER A 78 -3.46 7.64 -19.36
CA SER A 78 -2.48 6.62 -19.73
C SER A 78 -1.04 7.04 -19.38
N GLY A 79 -0.68 8.30 -19.58
CA GLY A 79 0.62 8.86 -19.18
C GLY A 79 0.78 8.85 -17.66
N TYR A 80 -0.27 9.20 -16.92
CA TYR A 80 -0.25 9.17 -15.45
C TYR A 80 -0.08 7.74 -14.91
N PHE A 81 -0.65 6.73 -15.57
CA PHE A 81 -0.41 5.32 -15.24
C PHE A 81 1.06 4.93 -15.42
N VAL A 82 1.67 5.30 -16.55
CA VAL A 82 3.08 5.04 -16.82
C VAL A 82 3.96 5.71 -15.79
N ASN A 83 3.72 6.99 -15.48
CA ASN A 83 4.47 7.72 -14.46
C ASN A 83 4.34 7.07 -13.08
N THR A 84 3.13 6.65 -12.69
CA THR A 84 2.90 5.97 -11.42
C THR A 84 3.62 4.63 -11.37
N LEU A 85 3.65 3.89 -12.46
CA LEU A 85 4.38 2.63 -12.56
C LEU A 85 5.89 2.85 -12.41
N ILE A 86 6.45 3.83 -13.13
CA ILE A 86 7.88 4.20 -13.03
C ILE A 86 8.21 4.62 -11.59
N PHE A 87 7.42 5.54 -11.02
CA PHE A 87 7.58 6.01 -9.64
C PHE A 87 7.54 4.85 -8.64
N THR A 88 6.52 4.00 -8.74
CA THR A 88 6.31 2.87 -7.82
C THR A 88 7.42 1.84 -7.91
N LEU A 89 7.82 1.43 -9.12
CA LEU A 89 8.86 0.42 -9.32
C LEU A 89 10.24 0.94 -8.92
N ALA A 90 10.60 2.16 -9.35
CA ALA A 90 11.89 2.75 -9.02
C ALA A 90 12.05 3.01 -7.52
N THR A 91 11.04 3.64 -6.89
CA THR A 91 11.04 3.89 -5.44
C THR A 91 11.12 2.59 -4.65
N THR A 92 10.32 1.58 -5.01
CA THR A 92 10.32 0.29 -4.32
C THR A 92 11.65 -0.43 -4.47
N ALA A 93 12.23 -0.44 -5.67
CA ALA A 93 13.52 -1.12 -5.92
C ALA A 93 14.65 -0.47 -5.11
N ILE A 94 14.77 0.85 -5.15
CA ILE A 94 15.80 1.59 -4.41
C ILE A 94 15.58 1.41 -2.90
N MET A 95 14.34 1.56 -2.42
CA MET A 95 14.00 1.37 -1.01
C MET A 95 14.35 -0.03 -0.53
N LEU A 96 14.08 -1.07 -1.31
CA LEU A 96 14.44 -2.44 -0.94
C LEU A 96 15.94 -2.63 -0.79
N VAL A 97 16.75 -2.09 -1.70
CA VAL A 97 18.21 -2.16 -1.61
C VAL A 97 18.69 -1.47 -0.33
N VAL A 98 18.24 -0.24 -0.09
CA VAL A 98 18.60 0.52 1.12
C VAL A 98 18.16 -0.23 2.39
N THR A 99 16.92 -0.71 2.41
CA THR A 99 16.34 -1.42 3.57
C THR A 99 17.09 -2.71 3.87
N VAL A 100 17.39 -3.53 2.86
CA VAL A 100 18.09 -4.81 3.02
C VAL A 100 19.51 -4.59 3.55
N LEU A 101 20.24 -3.63 2.97
CA LEU A 101 21.61 -3.33 3.40
C LEU A 101 21.65 -2.74 4.82
N ALA A 102 20.78 -1.78 5.12
CA ALA A 102 20.69 -1.20 6.47
C ALA A 102 20.26 -2.23 7.51
N ALA A 103 19.22 -3.01 7.23
CA ALA A 103 18.77 -4.07 8.12
C ALA A 103 19.86 -5.13 8.39
N PHE A 104 20.64 -5.48 7.37
CA PHE A 104 21.78 -6.38 7.51
C PHE A 104 22.86 -5.80 8.41
N ALA A 105 23.24 -4.53 8.17
CA ALA A 105 24.25 -3.86 8.99
C ALA A 105 23.84 -3.83 10.47
N PHE A 106 22.60 -3.44 10.77
CA PHE A 106 22.10 -3.40 12.14
C PHE A 106 21.85 -4.79 12.76
N ALA A 107 21.66 -5.84 11.96
CA ALA A 107 21.44 -7.19 12.48
C ALA A 107 22.74 -7.96 12.71
N ARG A 108 23.78 -7.78 11.86
CA ARG A 108 24.95 -8.68 11.83
C ARG A 108 26.29 -8.00 11.98
N LEU A 109 26.43 -6.76 11.50
CA LEU A 109 27.73 -6.10 11.58
C LEU A 109 27.93 -5.47 12.96
N ASP A 110 29.19 -5.46 13.43
CA ASP A 110 29.61 -4.77 14.63
C ASP A 110 30.35 -3.49 14.24
N PHE A 111 29.82 -2.35 14.67
CA PHE A 111 30.41 -1.05 14.45
C PHE A 111 30.12 -0.09 15.63
N PRO A 112 31.01 0.88 15.88
CA PRO A 112 30.82 1.82 16.98
C PRO A 112 29.52 2.62 16.85
N GLY A 113 28.76 2.71 17.95
CA GLY A 113 27.52 3.49 17.99
C GLY A 113 26.29 2.80 17.38
N LYS A 114 26.38 1.53 16.97
CA LYS A 114 25.29 0.75 16.36
C LYS A 114 23.96 0.92 17.11
N ASP A 115 23.96 0.67 18.42
CA ASP A 115 22.73 0.69 19.23
C ASP A 115 22.19 2.11 19.40
N LEU A 116 23.08 3.10 19.54
CA LEU A 116 22.68 4.50 19.61
C LEU A 116 22.02 4.95 18.30
N ILE A 117 22.65 4.68 17.15
CA ILE A 117 22.11 5.04 15.82
C ILE A 117 20.77 4.32 15.61
N PHE A 118 20.66 3.05 15.96
CA PHE A 118 19.42 2.30 15.81
C PHE A 118 18.31 2.87 16.71
N THR A 119 18.64 3.23 17.96
CA THR A 119 17.69 3.87 18.89
C THR A 119 17.22 5.22 18.36
N LEU A 120 18.12 6.04 17.78
CA LEU A 120 17.74 7.29 17.13
C LEU A 120 16.84 7.06 15.92
N PHE A 121 17.08 6.01 15.12
CA PHE A 121 16.17 5.62 14.04
C PHE A 121 14.78 5.28 14.55
N LEU A 122 14.68 4.52 15.65
CA LEU A 122 13.38 4.22 16.25
C LEU A 122 12.67 5.48 16.75
N ALA A 123 13.41 6.43 17.34
CA ALA A 123 12.84 7.71 17.75
C ALA A 123 12.28 8.52 16.56
N LEU A 124 12.93 8.47 15.40
CA LEU A 124 12.44 9.11 14.18
C LEU A 124 11.12 8.53 13.67
N MET A 125 10.79 7.26 13.96
CA MET A 125 9.48 6.69 13.63
C MET A 125 8.31 7.36 14.36
N MET A 126 8.56 8.05 15.47
CA MET A 126 7.53 8.78 16.21
C MET A 126 7.14 10.10 15.53
N ILE A 127 7.92 10.55 14.56
CA ILE A 127 7.65 11.77 13.81
C ILE A 127 6.71 11.43 12.64
N PRO A 128 5.48 11.95 12.61
CA PRO A 128 4.58 11.76 11.47
C PRO A 128 5.18 12.32 10.18
N ASN A 129 5.10 11.56 9.10
CA ASN A 129 5.64 11.98 7.80
C ASN A 129 5.04 13.30 7.30
N GLU A 130 3.80 13.60 7.67
CA GLU A 130 3.08 14.83 7.30
C GLU A 130 3.78 16.09 7.82
N LEU A 131 4.48 16.00 8.94
CA LEU A 131 5.21 17.15 9.53
C LEU A 131 6.46 17.51 8.73
N VAL A 132 7.07 16.57 8.04
CA VAL A 132 8.31 16.81 7.27
C VAL A 132 8.04 17.10 5.78
N VAL A 133 6.79 17.00 5.32
CA VAL A 133 6.43 17.20 3.91
C VAL A 133 6.80 18.60 3.43
N ILE A 134 6.52 19.66 4.21
CA ILE A 134 6.82 21.04 3.83
C ILE A 134 8.33 21.28 3.78
N THR A 135 9.07 20.77 4.76
CA THR A 135 10.53 20.89 4.78
C THR A 135 11.17 20.14 3.60
N ASN A 136 10.66 18.96 3.27
CA ASN A 136 11.09 18.20 2.10
C ASN A 136 10.79 18.96 0.80
N PHE A 137 9.63 19.62 0.70
CA PHE A 137 9.27 20.45 -0.45
C PHE A 137 10.24 21.63 -0.63
N VAL A 138 10.53 22.37 0.44
CA VAL A 138 11.50 23.47 0.40
C VAL A 138 12.89 22.98 -0.02
N THR A 139 13.34 21.87 0.58
CA THR A 139 14.64 21.26 0.25
C THR A 139 14.70 20.81 -1.22
N ALA A 140 13.68 20.11 -1.70
CA ALA A 140 13.62 19.65 -3.08
C ALA A 140 13.52 20.82 -4.08
N THR A 141 12.81 21.89 -3.72
CA THR A 141 12.75 23.11 -4.53
C THR A 141 14.10 23.80 -4.62
N ASN A 142 14.85 23.92 -3.51
CA ASN A 142 16.17 24.51 -3.48
C ASN A 142 17.22 23.69 -4.25
N LEU A 143 16.94 22.41 -4.47
CA LEU A 143 17.78 21.49 -5.26
C LEU A 143 17.31 21.37 -6.72
N ASP A 144 16.37 22.21 -7.17
CA ASP A 144 15.78 22.20 -8.52
C ASP A 144 15.17 20.84 -8.92
N LEU A 145 14.60 20.12 -7.95
CA LEU A 145 14.01 18.80 -8.16
C LEU A 145 12.49 18.83 -8.44
N ARG A 146 11.88 20.03 -8.55
CA ARG A 146 10.46 20.14 -8.95
C ARG A 146 10.28 19.62 -10.38
N ASN A 147 9.13 19.04 -10.63
CA ASN A 147 8.78 18.46 -11.94
C ASN A 147 9.86 17.48 -12.46
N THR A 148 10.37 16.62 -11.58
CA THR A 148 11.31 15.56 -11.93
C THR A 148 10.96 14.25 -11.24
N PHE A 149 11.30 13.12 -11.87
CA PHE A 149 11.22 11.82 -11.19
C PHE A 149 12.13 11.70 -9.98
N ALA A 150 13.28 12.38 -9.98
CA ALA A 150 14.16 12.43 -8.82
C ALA A 150 13.47 13.07 -7.61
N GLY A 151 12.80 14.20 -7.83
CA GLY A 151 12.02 14.88 -6.78
C GLY A 151 10.87 14.04 -6.25
N LEU A 152 10.21 13.26 -7.11
CA LEU A 152 9.17 12.31 -6.69
C LEU A 152 9.75 11.17 -5.84
N ILE A 153 10.87 10.58 -6.25
CA ILE A 153 11.41 9.32 -5.73
C ILE A 153 12.23 9.51 -4.45
N LEU A 154 13.18 10.50 -4.44
CA LEU A 154 14.20 10.59 -3.40
C LEU A 154 13.67 10.65 -1.96
N PRO A 155 12.62 11.42 -1.61
CA PRO A 155 12.10 11.45 -0.24
C PRO A 155 11.46 10.13 0.21
N SER A 156 11.15 9.24 -0.73
CA SER A 156 10.41 8.00 -0.50
C SER A 156 11.28 6.74 -0.53
N VAL A 157 12.61 6.86 -0.75
CA VAL A 157 13.53 5.71 -0.89
C VAL A 157 14.02 5.15 0.44
N THR A 158 13.67 5.75 1.56
CA THR A 158 14.03 5.25 2.89
C THR A 158 12.78 5.12 3.76
N SER A 159 12.76 4.09 4.60
CA SER A 159 11.73 3.91 5.62
C SER A 159 12.33 3.22 6.82
N VAL A 160 12.38 3.94 7.94
CA VAL A 160 12.88 3.37 9.21
C VAL A 160 12.02 2.18 9.63
N PHE A 161 10.71 2.24 9.40
CA PHE A 161 9.79 1.13 9.70
C PHE A 161 10.17 -0.15 8.96
N TYR A 162 10.46 -0.08 7.66
CA TYR A 162 10.84 -1.27 6.89
C TYR A 162 12.23 -1.79 7.26
N ILE A 163 13.17 -0.88 7.58
CA ILE A 163 14.50 -1.25 8.10
C ILE A 163 14.35 -2.00 9.43
N TYR A 164 13.57 -1.46 10.36
CA TYR A 164 13.27 -2.10 11.64
C TYR A 164 12.64 -3.48 11.45
N LEU A 165 11.57 -3.58 10.66
CA LEU A 165 10.86 -4.83 10.42
C LEU A 165 11.78 -5.91 9.85
N LEU A 166 12.63 -5.56 8.88
CA LEU A 166 13.54 -6.51 8.26
C LEU A 166 14.70 -6.86 9.18
N ARG A 167 15.23 -5.89 9.94
CA ARG A 167 16.27 -6.13 10.96
C ARG A 167 15.80 -7.11 12.02
N GLU A 168 14.58 -6.98 12.53
CA GLU A 168 14.01 -7.93 13.51
C GLU A 168 13.89 -9.35 12.93
N ASN A 169 13.55 -9.48 11.65
CA ASN A 169 13.52 -10.77 10.99
C ASN A 169 14.93 -11.34 10.75
N PHE A 170 15.89 -10.52 10.38
CA PHE A 170 17.29 -10.93 10.23
C PHE A 170 17.90 -11.35 11.56
N ALA A 171 17.55 -10.68 12.65
CA ALA A 171 18.03 -11.02 14.00
C ALA A 171 17.51 -12.38 14.53
N GLN A 172 16.41 -12.90 13.95
CA GLN A 172 15.89 -14.23 14.31
C GLN A 172 16.68 -15.38 13.67
N ILE A 173 17.54 -15.10 12.69
CA ILE A 173 18.41 -16.11 12.10
C ILE A 173 19.55 -16.39 13.10
N PRO A 174 19.85 -17.66 13.42
CA PRO A 174 20.90 -18.01 14.37
C PRO A 174 22.27 -17.45 13.98
N ASP A 175 23.01 -16.92 14.95
CA ASP A 175 24.34 -16.33 14.74
C ASP A 175 25.36 -17.37 14.30
N GLU A 176 25.17 -18.63 14.68
CA GLU A 176 26.02 -19.77 14.31
C GLU A 176 26.15 -19.91 12.79
N LEU A 177 25.06 -19.61 12.04
CA LEU A 177 25.11 -19.64 10.57
C LEU A 177 26.00 -18.55 10.00
N TYR A 178 26.03 -17.38 10.64
CA TYR A 178 26.92 -16.28 10.23
C TYR A 178 28.38 -16.61 10.53
N TYR A 179 28.67 -17.11 11.75
CA TYR A 179 30.02 -17.47 12.12
C TYR A 179 30.57 -18.66 11.32
N ALA A 180 29.75 -19.68 11.04
CA ALA A 180 30.13 -20.77 10.16
C ALA A 180 30.51 -20.27 8.75
N ALA A 181 29.68 -19.36 8.18
CA ALA A 181 29.97 -18.76 6.88
C ALA A 181 31.28 -17.93 6.88
N LYS A 182 31.61 -17.28 8.01
CA LYS A 182 32.89 -16.56 8.18
C LYS A 182 34.09 -17.51 8.22
N VAL A 183 33.98 -18.63 8.92
CA VAL A 183 35.03 -19.68 8.96
C VAL A 183 35.26 -20.23 7.56
N ASP A 184 34.21 -20.38 6.75
CA ASP A 184 34.28 -20.82 5.35
C ASP A 184 34.79 -19.71 4.39
N GLY A 185 35.22 -18.56 4.90
CA GLY A 185 35.71 -17.44 4.10
C GLY A 185 34.63 -16.73 3.27
N THR A 186 33.36 -16.90 3.60
CA THR A 186 32.25 -16.24 2.90
C THR A 186 32.18 -14.76 3.26
N SER A 187 32.17 -13.87 2.26
CA SER A 187 31.99 -12.43 2.48
C SER A 187 30.59 -12.07 2.95
N ASP A 188 30.45 -10.94 3.65
CA ASP A 188 29.18 -10.44 4.22
C ASP A 188 28.08 -10.31 3.17
N LEU A 189 28.38 -9.71 2.03
CA LEU A 189 27.43 -9.57 0.93
C LEU A 189 27.01 -10.94 0.35
N LYS A 190 27.94 -11.89 0.24
CA LYS A 190 27.61 -13.25 -0.23
C LYS A 190 26.73 -13.98 0.78
N TYR A 191 26.98 -13.83 2.08
CA TYR A 191 26.12 -14.37 3.14
C TYR A 191 24.72 -13.73 3.11
N LEU A 192 24.64 -12.40 2.99
CA LEU A 192 23.37 -11.70 2.85
C LEU A 192 22.53 -12.25 1.68
N TRP A 193 23.13 -12.35 0.48
CA TRP A 193 22.40 -12.77 -0.72
C TRP A 193 22.06 -14.27 -0.73
N LYS A 194 22.95 -15.12 -0.22
CA LYS A 194 22.77 -16.57 -0.31
C LYS A 194 22.04 -17.19 0.87
N VAL A 195 22.06 -16.54 2.04
CA VAL A 195 21.48 -17.09 3.27
C VAL A 195 20.34 -16.20 3.79
N MET A 196 20.63 -14.95 4.12
CA MET A 196 19.66 -14.12 4.84
C MET A 196 18.45 -13.73 4.00
N ILE A 197 18.67 -13.26 2.77
CA ILE A 197 17.57 -12.88 1.85
C ILE A 197 16.65 -14.08 1.56
N PRO A 198 17.13 -15.27 1.20
CA PRO A 198 16.27 -16.44 1.02
C PRO A 198 15.48 -16.85 2.25
N MET A 199 16.08 -16.82 3.43
CA MET A 199 15.40 -17.14 4.69
C MET A 199 14.33 -16.13 5.06
N CYS A 200 14.55 -14.85 4.80
CA CYS A 200 13.60 -13.76 5.08
C CYS A 200 12.73 -13.37 3.86
N ARG A 201 12.73 -14.17 2.79
CA ARG A 201 11.94 -13.93 1.58
C ARG A 201 10.47 -13.58 1.84
N PRO A 202 9.74 -14.24 2.77
CA PRO A 202 8.35 -13.87 3.06
C PRO A 202 8.21 -12.41 3.54
N THR A 203 9.09 -11.97 4.44
CA THR A 203 9.10 -10.60 4.96
C THR A 203 9.46 -9.59 3.88
N ILE A 204 10.47 -9.88 3.06
CA ILE A 204 10.86 -9.02 1.94
C ILE A 204 9.71 -8.84 0.95
N ILE A 205 8.99 -9.91 0.60
CA ILE A 205 7.80 -9.84 -0.25
C ILE A 205 6.72 -8.95 0.39
N THR A 206 6.49 -9.09 1.69
CA THR A 206 5.51 -8.27 2.42
C THR A 206 5.88 -6.80 2.38
N VAL A 207 7.13 -6.45 2.69
CA VAL A 207 7.65 -5.08 2.61
C VAL A 207 7.51 -4.52 1.18
N THR A 208 7.83 -5.32 0.17
CA THR A 208 7.67 -4.93 -1.24
C THR A 208 6.22 -4.58 -1.56
N ILE A 209 5.27 -5.43 -1.18
CA ILE A 209 3.85 -5.22 -1.45
C ILE A 209 3.33 -3.97 -0.73
N LEU A 210 3.68 -3.80 0.54
CA LEU A 210 3.29 -2.64 1.32
C LEU A 210 3.82 -1.34 0.69
N LYS A 211 5.08 -1.33 0.25
CA LYS A 211 5.67 -0.16 -0.43
C LYS A 211 5.02 0.13 -1.77
N VAL A 212 4.71 -0.88 -2.56
CA VAL A 212 3.97 -0.71 -3.83
C VAL A 212 2.61 -0.07 -3.58
N ILE A 213 1.86 -0.54 -2.58
CA ILE A 213 0.56 0.03 -2.20
C ILE A 213 0.72 1.49 -1.73
N GLU A 214 1.73 1.78 -0.92
CA GLU A 214 2.04 3.13 -0.43
C GLU A 214 2.35 4.09 -1.58
N CYS A 215 3.25 3.70 -2.51
CA CYS A 215 3.60 4.51 -3.66
C CYS A 215 2.41 4.75 -4.60
N TRP A 216 1.62 3.72 -4.88
CA TRP A 216 0.44 3.83 -5.74
C TRP A 216 -0.61 4.81 -5.19
N ASN A 217 -0.81 4.80 -3.87
CA ASN A 217 -1.74 5.68 -3.18
C ASN A 217 -1.15 7.05 -2.80
N SER A 218 0.12 7.30 -3.14
CA SER A 218 0.78 8.57 -2.80
C SER A 218 0.09 9.73 -3.51
N TYR A 219 -0.36 10.73 -2.74
CA TYR A 219 -1.08 11.89 -3.26
C TYR A 219 -0.46 13.21 -2.83
N VAL A 220 -0.24 13.40 -1.55
CA VAL A 220 0.18 14.71 -1.01
C VAL A 220 1.53 15.14 -1.56
N TRP A 221 2.53 14.27 -1.50
CA TRP A 221 3.87 14.59 -2.00
C TRP A 221 3.91 14.82 -3.51
N PRO A 222 3.38 13.92 -4.38
CA PRO A 222 3.32 14.17 -5.80
C PRO A 222 2.59 15.48 -6.15
N ARG A 223 1.51 15.79 -5.47
CA ARG A 223 0.74 17.02 -5.73
C ARG A 223 1.51 18.29 -5.40
N LEU A 224 2.40 18.25 -4.39
CA LEU A 224 3.22 19.39 -4.01
C LEU A 224 4.42 19.59 -4.95
N ILE A 225 5.11 18.51 -5.33
CA ILE A 225 6.37 18.57 -6.06
C ILE A 225 6.21 18.68 -7.57
N THR A 226 5.02 18.38 -8.11
CA THR A 226 4.75 18.45 -9.54
C THR A 226 3.56 19.36 -9.84
N ASP A 227 3.74 20.30 -10.76
CA ASP A 227 2.72 21.16 -11.37
C ASP A 227 2.68 21.02 -12.91
N ASP A 228 3.63 20.28 -13.49
CA ASP A 228 3.64 19.88 -14.89
C ASP A 228 2.96 18.52 -15.06
N GLN A 229 1.94 18.46 -15.95
CA GLN A 229 1.18 17.25 -16.26
C GLN A 229 2.06 16.09 -16.75
N ALA A 230 3.24 16.38 -17.33
CA ALA A 230 4.18 15.36 -17.77
C ALA A 230 4.67 14.44 -16.64
N TYR A 231 4.61 14.90 -15.38
CA TYR A 231 5.05 14.17 -14.19
C TYR A 231 3.90 13.74 -13.27
N PHE A 232 2.65 14.02 -13.63
CA PHE A 232 1.52 13.66 -12.78
C PHE A 232 1.38 12.16 -12.63
N LEU A 233 1.01 11.75 -11.43
CA LEU A 233 0.64 10.38 -11.09
C LEU A 233 -0.88 10.18 -11.20
N VAL A 234 -1.35 8.94 -11.17
CA VAL A 234 -2.80 8.63 -11.24
C VAL A 234 -3.59 9.28 -10.11
N SER A 235 -3.00 9.46 -8.94
CA SER A 235 -3.60 10.18 -7.81
C SER A 235 -3.85 11.66 -8.11
N ASN A 236 -2.94 12.31 -8.85
CA ASN A 236 -3.15 13.68 -9.37
C ASN A 236 -4.22 13.70 -10.46
N GLY A 237 -4.29 12.64 -11.28
CA GLY A 237 -5.24 12.50 -12.38
C GLY A 237 -6.70 12.56 -11.93
N ILE A 238 -7.03 12.01 -10.76
CA ILE A 238 -8.40 12.11 -10.21
C ILE A 238 -8.79 13.57 -9.98
N GLN A 239 -7.88 14.36 -9.42
CA GLN A 239 -8.14 15.79 -9.17
C GLN A 239 -8.19 16.58 -10.48
N GLU A 240 -7.33 16.28 -11.43
CA GLU A 240 -7.31 16.88 -12.76
C GLU A 240 -8.62 16.64 -13.50
N ILE A 241 -9.15 15.41 -13.50
CA ILE A 241 -10.46 15.06 -14.04
C ILE A 241 -11.57 15.90 -13.39
N ARG A 242 -11.48 16.07 -12.06
CA ARG A 242 -12.47 16.84 -11.29
C ARG A 242 -12.44 18.33 -11.58
N GLU A 243 -11.26 18.91 -11.79
CA GLU A 243 -11.06 20.35 -11.95
C GLU A 243 -11.19 20.79 -13.42
N ASN A 244 -10.58 20.05 -14.33
CA ASN A 244 -10.39 20.45 -15.73
C ASN A 244 -11.05 19.51 -16.75
N GLY A 245 -11.47 18.29 -16.35
CA GLY A 245 -12.05 17.29 -17.23
C GLY A 245 -13.56 17.47 -17.40
N PHE A 246 -14.34 16.89 -16.51
CA PHE A 246 -15.80 16.87 -16.60
C PHE A 246 -16.50 17.89 -15.71
N GLY A 247 -15.74 18.67 -14.94
CA GLY A 247 -16.28 19.48 -13.85
C GLY A 247 -16.74 18.61 -12.66
N ARG A 248 -17.18 19.31 -11.61
CA ARG A 248 -17.62 18.63 -10.36
C ARG A 248 -18.94 17.88 -10.50
N GLU A 249 -19.64 18.02 -11.62
CA GLU A 249 -21.00 17.52 -11.80
C GLU A 249 -21.07 16.12 -12.40
N ASN A 250 -20.08 15.70 -13.22
CA ASN A 250 -20.10 14.38 -13.85
C ASN A 250 -19.53 13.28 -12.93
N ILE A 251 -20.27 12.98 -11.87
CA ILE A 251 -19.92 11.93 -10.91
C ILE A 251 -19.75 10.54 -11.58
N PRO A 252 -20.59 10.10 -12.55
CA PRO A 252 -20.39 8.81 -13.21
C PRO A 252 -19.02 8.65 -13.88
N ALA A 253 -18.54 9.66 -14.60
CA ALA A 253 -17.23 9.63 -15.25
C ALA A 253 -16.09 9.64 -14.20
N MET A 254 -16.24 10.41 -13.12
CA MET A 254 -15.29 10.36 -12.01
C MET A 254 -15.22 8.97 -11.37
N MET A 255 -16.39 8.32 -11.14
CA MET A 255 -16.42 6.97 -10.58
C MET A 255 -15.77 5.96 -11.52
N ALA A 256 -15.95 6.11 -12.84
CA ALA A 256 -15.26 5.28 -13.83
C ALA A 256 -13.73 5.46 -13.75
N ALA A 257 -13.24 6.69 -13.66
CA ALA A 257 -11.81 6.96 -13.48
C ALA A 257 -11.25 6.32 -12.19
N VAL A 258 -11.97 6.47 -11.07
CA VAL A 258 -11.57 5.85 -9.79
C VAL A 258 -11.55 4.32 -9.89
N CYS A 259 -12.52 3.69 -10.58
CA CYS A 259 -12.52 2.24 -10.85
C CYS A 259 -11.25 1.82 -11.60
N VAL A 260 -10.89 2.53 -12.67
CA VAL A 260 -9.71 2.25 -13.49
C VAL A 260 -8.43 2.39 -12.65
N ILE A 261 -8.30 3.49 -11.91
CA ILE A 261 -7.13 3.79 -11.07
C ILE A 261 -6.98 2.77 -9.94
N SER A 262 -8.09 2.27 -9.38
CA SER A 262 -8.07 1.28 -8.30
C SER A 262 -7.84 -0.15 -8.78
N ALA A 263 -8.11 -0.45 -10.05
CA ALA A 263 -8.04 -1.81 -10.60
C ALA A 263 -6.66 -2.49 -10.40
N PRO A 264 -5.50 -1.83 -10.65
CA PRO A 264 -4.20 -2.45 -10.43
C PRO A 264 -3.95 -2.88 -8.98
N LEU A 265 -4.40 -2.08 -7.99
CA LEU A 265 -4.26 -2.44 -6.57
C LEU A 265 -5.16 -3.61 -6.20
N ILE A 266 -6.39 -3.66 -6.73
CA ILE A 266 -7.30 -4.79 -6.52
C ILE A 266 -6.70 -6.06 -7.10
N VAL A 267 -6.17 -6.02 -8.32
CA VAL A 267 -5.48 -7.14 -8.96
C VAL A 267 -4.27 -7.59 -8.15
N LEU A 268 -3.42 -6.64 -7.72
CA LEU A 268 -2.27 -6.92 -6.86
C LEU A 268 -2.71 -7.60 -5.55
N PHE A 269 -3.74 -7.08 -4.89
CA PHE A 269 -4.27 -7.68 -3.67
C PHE A 269 -4.78 -9.10 -3.90
N LEU A 270 -5.57 -9.35 -4.95
CA LEU A 270 -6.10 -10.68 -5.26
C LEU A 270 -4.99 -11.71 -5.51
N ILE A 271 -3.92 -11.31 -6.20
CA ILE A 271 -2.75 -12.17 -6.46
C ILE A 271 -1.98 -12.46 -5.18
N PHE A 272 -1.72 -11.44 -4.36
CA PHE A 272 -0.82 -11.53 -3.21
C PHE A 272 -1.50 -11.69 -1.85
N ARG A 273 -2.84 -11.75 -1.75
CA ARG A 273 -3.60 -11.80 -0.50
C ARG A 273 -3.08 -12.84 0.52
N LYS A 274 -2.72 -14.04 0.04
CA LYS A 274 -2.19 -15.10 0.92
C LYS A 274 -0.83 -14.73 1.53
N LYS A 275 0.02 -14.03 0.78
CA LYS A 275 1.35 -13.59 1.25
C LYS A 275 1.24 -12.40 2.19
N ILE A 276 0.33 -11.47 1.92
CA ILE A 276 0.03 -10.33 2.80
C ILE A 276 -0.46 -10.83 4.16
N MET A 277 -1.42 -11.75 4.16
CA MET A 277 -1.97 -12.32 5.40
C MET A 277 -0.91 -13.09 6.20
N ALA A 278 -0.05 -13.86 5.54
CA ALA A 278 1.02 -14.61 6.21
C ALA A 278 2.11 -13.71 6.82
N GLY A 279 2.38 -12.55 6.21
CA GLY A 279 3.35 -11.58 6.73
C GLY A 279 2.83 -10.81 7.95
N VAL A 280 1.56 -10.40 7.93
CA VAL A 280 0.92 -9.68 9.03
C VAL A 280 0.72 -10.59 10.26
N SER A 281 0.33 -11.84 10.06
CA SER A 281 0.06 -12.77 11.17
C SER A 281 1.32 -13.18 11.96
N ARG A 282 2.50 -13.19 11.32
CA ARG A 282 3.77 -13.49 12.01
C ARG A 282 4.27 -12.34 12.87
N GLY A 283 3.90 -11.11 12.57
CA GLY A 283 4.22 -9.93 13.38
C GLY A 283 3.32 -9.78 14.62
N GLY A 284 2.13 -10.39 14.63
CA GLY A 284 1.13 -10.24 15.70
C GLY A 284 1.04 -11.37 16.73
N MET A 285 1.78 -12.46 16.55
CA MET A 285 1.73 -13.59 17.49
C MET A 285 2.95 -13.62 18.43
N LYS A 286 3.17 -12.56 19.17
CA LYS A 286 3.93 -12.56 20.44
C LYS A 286 3.08 -11.85 21.49
N GLY A 287 2.11 -12.59 22.01
CA GLY A 287 1.34 -12.27 23.19
C GLY A 287 0.95 -13.60 23.82
#